data_095fd8ceaf52d8b2ea0ea719cb7dd501
#
_entry.id   095fd8ceaf52d8b2ea0ea719cb7dd501
#
_cell.length_a   1.000
_cell.length_b   1.000
_cell.length_c   1.000
_cell.angle_alpha   90.00
_cell.angle_beta   90.00
_cell.angle_gamma   90.00
#
_symmetry.space_group_name_H-M   'P 1'
#
loop_
_entity.id
_entity.type
_entity.pdbx_description
1 polymer ?
#
loop_
_entity_poly.entity_id
_entity_poly.type
_entity_poly.pdbx_seq_one_letter_code
_entity_poly.pdbx_strand_id
1 'polypeptide(L)'
;MLLISGLLLTQGCLSTTPEPSVIGDLIIAEPIAISYKNEIALARLTQVLQRAEISDGQRAELFYQRGVEYDKVGLRALARFDFNQAINLKPDMSDAYNFLGIHFTQLREFNQAYDAFDSAIELAPDHEYAYLNRGIALYYGGRPNLAADDFKVFRQYQQNDPYRLLWQYLADVELDQKKANQDLVVYALQVGDRVWAKNVIKLYLGEMSQGTFIDRMAEDVNSNEALAERLCEAYFYLGKYSQLQGDANAAINFFKLALSTNVYEFVEHRYAKLELDLMRETALESREP
;
A
#
# COMPACT_ATOMS: atom_id res chain seq x y z
N MET A 1 -46.48 13.43 -65.76
CA MET A 1 -46.69 12.59 -64.59
C MET A 1 -45.31 12.01 -64.21
N LEU A 2 -44.60 12.70 -63.29
CA LEU A 2 -43.27 12.26 -62.82
C LEU A 2 -43.49 11.66 -61.40
N LEU A 3 -43.15 10.39 -61.27
CA LEU A 3 -43.12 9.69 -59.98
C LEU A 3 -41.71 9.86 -59.38
N ILE A 4 -41.65 10.57 -58.26
CA ILE A 4 -40.46 10.71 -57.44
C ILE A 4 -40.48 9.56 -56.42
N SER A 5 -39.55 8.59 -56.56
CA SER A 5 -39.33 7.50 -55.63
C SER A 5 -38.43 7.98 -54.50
N GLY A 6 -38.94 8.14 -53.31
CA GLY A 6 -38.19 8.54 -52.12
C GLY A 6 -37.45 7.34 -51.54
N LEU A 7 -36.13 7.43 -51.45
CA LEU A 7 -35.27 6.46 -50.78
C LEU A 7 -35.20 6.78 -49.30
N LEU A 8 -35.81 5.94 -48.45
CA LEU A 8 -35.72 5.97 -46.99
C LEU A 8 -34.42 5.34 -46.58
N LEU A 9 -33.46 6.17 -46.15
CA LEU A 9 -32.23 5.75 -45.48
C LEU A 9 -32.59 5.45 -44.01
N THR A 10 -32.68 4.17 -43.66
CA THR A 10 -32.70 3.70 -42.28
C THR A 10 -31.31 3.78 -41.66
N GLN A 11 -31.06 4.77 -40.82
CA GLN A 11 -29.90 4.80 -39.94
C GLN A 11 -30.08 3.73 -38.88
N GLY A 12 -29.37 2.61 -39.03
CA GLY A 12 -29.23 1.61 -37.98
C GLY A 12 -28.41 2.19 -36.84
N CYS A 13 -29.03 2.37 -35.66
CA CYS A 13 -28.30 2.57 -34.44
C CYS A 13 -27.42 1.32 -34.18
N LEU A 14 -26.11 1.45 -34.32
CA LEU A 14 -25.18 0.49 -33.76
C LEU A 14 -25.34 0.57 -32.22
N SER A 15 -26.07 -0.35 -31.64
CA SER A 15 -26.05 -0.60 -30.22
C SER A 15 -24.68 -1.20 -29.88
N THR A 16 -23.76 -0.37 -29.42
CA THR A 16 -22.57 -0.87 -28.71
C THR A 16 -23.10 -1.55 -27.45
N THR A 17 -23.06 -2.87 -27.43
CA THR A 17 -23.21 -3.64 -26.18
C THR A 17 -22.13 -3.12 -25.24
N PRO A 18 -22.50 -2.62 -24.04
CA PRO A 18 -21.47 -2.26 -23.08
C PRO A 18 -20.65 -3.53 -22.80
N GLU A 19 -19.32 -3.41 -22.87
CA GLU A 19 -18.49 -4.49 -22.38
C GLU A 19 -18.89 -4.78 -20.92
N PRO A 20 -18.96 -6.05 -20.50
CA PRO A 20 -19.31 -6.39 -19.13
C PRO A 20 -18.32 -5.68 -18.19
N SER A 21 -18.84 -4.81 -17.35
CA SER A 21 -18.02 -4.15 -16.35
C SER A 21 -17.39 -5.24 -15.47
N VAL A 22 -16.07 -5.24 -15.34
CA VAL A 22 -15.27 -6.15 -14.50
C VAL A 22 -15.73 -6.13 -13.02
N ILE A 23 -16.66 -5.27 -12.66
CA ILE A 23 -17.21 -5.05 -11.30
C ILE A 23 -18.18 -6.16 -10.87
N GLY A 24 -18.66 -7.03 -11.75
CA GLY A 24 -19.71 -8.02 -11.43
C GLY A 24 -19.27 -9.13 -10.46
N ASP A 25 -17.99 -9.46 -10.38
CA ASP A 25 -17.46 -10.63 -9.63
C ASP A 25 -16.45 -10.23 -8.53
N LEU A 26 -16.50 -8.98 -8.02
CA LEU A 26 -15.58 -8.54 -6.98
C LEU A 26 -15.88 -9.21 -5.64
N ILE A 27 -14.85 -9.81 -5.05
CA ILE A 27 -14.90 -10.43 -3.73
C ILE A 27 -14.71 -9.34 -2.66
N ILE A 28 -15.56 -9.32 -1.65
CA ILE A 28 -15.51 -8.37 -0.55
C ILE A 28 -15.46 -9.15 0.76
N ALA A 29 -14.52 -8.79 1.63
CA ALA A 29 -14.49 -9.27 3.01
C ALA A 29 -15.27 -8.32 3.92
N GLU A 30 -15.72 -8.82 5.07
CA GLU A 30 -16.17 -7.93 6.15
C GLU A 30 -14.96 -7.13 6.64
N PRO A 31 -15.08 -5.78 6.79
CA PRO A 31 -14.00 -4.95 7.30
C PRO A 31 -13.51 -5.44 8.66
N ILE A 32 -12.19 -5.46 8.87
CA ILE A 32 -11.63 -5.85 10.17
C ILE A 32 -12.11 -4.87 11.23
N ALA A 33 -12.78 -5.43 12.25
CA ALA A 33 -13.22 -4.66 13.40
C ALA A 33 -12.06 -4.44 14.38
N ILE A 34 -12.04 -3.27 15.05
CA ILE A 34 -11.09 -3.02 16.13
C ILE A 34 -11.31 -4.06 17.21
N SER A 35 -10.24 -4.78 17.58
CA SER A 35 -10.30 -5.80 18.60
C SER A 35 -10.47 -5.16 19.99
N TYR A 36 -11.33 -5.74 20.83
CA TYR A 36 -11.42 -5.34 22.26
C TYR A 36 -10.07 -5.41 22.98
N LYS A 37 -9.12 -6.24 22.50
CA LYS A 37 -7.77 -6.32 23.05
C LYS A 37 -6.99 -5.02 22.86
N ASN A 38 -7.15 -4.36 21.69
CA ASN A 38 -6.55 -3.06 21.44
C ASN A 38 -7.16 -1.98 22.36
N GLU A 39 -8.47 -2.01 22.56
CA GLU A 39 -9.14 -1.07 23.46
C GLU A 39 -8.64 -1.21 24.91
N ILE A 40 -8.51 -2.46 25.40
CA ILE A 40 -7.96 -2.76 26.74
C ILE A 40 -6.49 -2.32 26.81
N ALA A 41 -5.67 -2.59 25.78
CA ALA A 41 -4.27 -2.21 25.74
C ALA A 41 -4.11 -0.68 25.85
N LEU A 42 -4.86 0.05 25.03
CA LEU A 42 -4.89 1.53 25.04
C LEU A 42 -5.31 2.09 26.40
N ALA A 43 -6.36 1.53 27.01
CA ALA A 43 -6.82 1.95 28.35
C ALA A 43 -5.75 1.73 29.42
N ARG A 44 -5.10 0.54 29.43
CA ARG A 44 -4.03 0.20 30.38
C ARG A 44 -2.80 1.08 30.20
N LEU A 45 -2.32 1.26 28.97
CA LEU A 45 -1.16 2.12 28.68
C LEU A 45 -1.44 3.56 29.13
N THR A 46 -2.65 4.08 28.84
CA THR A 46 -3.05 5.42 29.27
C THR A 46 -3.07 5.55 30.79
N GLN A 47 -3.60 4.54 31.50
CA GLN A 47 -3.62 4.52 32.97
C GLN A 47 -2.20 4.51 33.57
N VAL A 48 -1.29 3.71 32.99
CA VAL A 48 0.10 3.62 33.50
C VAL A 48 0.86 4.93 33.22
N LEU A 49 0.67 5.55 32.07
CA LEU A 49 1.28 6.84 31.72
C LEU A 49 0.91 7.99 32.68
N GLN A 50 -0.22 7.90 33.38
CA GLN A 50 -0.65 8.90 34.37
C GLN A 50 0.08 8.74 35.72
N ARG A 51 0.83 7.66 35.97
CA ARG A 51 1.56 7.45 37.22
C ARG A 51 2.78 8.38 37.30
N ALA A 52 2.98 9.01 38.43
CA ALA A 52 4.12 9.89 38.67
C ALA A 52 5.46 9.14 38.87
N GLU A 53 5.38 7.84 39.19
CA GLU A 53 6.52 7.06 39.68
C GLU A 53 7.35 6.37 38.60
N ILE A 54 7.02 6.58 37.31
CA ILE A 54 7.75 5.97 36.18
C ILE A 54 8.88 6.89 35.71
N SER A 55 10.04 6.30 35.39
CA SER A 55 11.18 7.05 34.83
C SER A 55 10.89 7.54 33.39
N ASP A 56 11.66 8.53 32.92
CA ASP A 56 11.53 9.05 31.56
C ASP A 56 11.73 7.96 30.50
N GLY A 57 12.70 7.04 30.69
CA GLY A 57 12.88 5.92 29.79
C GLY A 57 11.70 4.96 29.76
N GLN A 58 11.08 4.67 30.91
CA GLN A 58 9.87 3.84 30.98
C GLN A 58 8.68 4.57 30.34
N ARG A 59 8.59 5.88 30.56
CA ARG A 59 7.55 6.71 29.93
C ARG A 59 7.68 6.77 28.42
N ALA A 60 8.91 6.89 27.91
CA ALA A 60 9.19 6.82 26.48
C ALA A 60 8.71 5.52 25.83
N GLU A 61 9.05 4.39 26.48
CA GLU A 61 8.64 3.07 26.03
C GLU A 61 7.11 2.91 26.02
N LEU A 62 6.42 3.40 27.04
CA LEU A 62 4.95 3.36 27.12
C LEU A 62 4.29 4.27 26.08
N PHE A 63 4.86 5.43 25.77
CA PHE A 63 4.39 6.26 24.66
C PHE A 63 4.58 5.53 23.32
N TYR A 64 5.74 4.93 23.09
CA TYR A 64 5.97 4.16 21.89
C TYR A 64 4.95 3.02 21.73
N GLN A 65 4.75 2.20 22.78
CA GLN A 65 3.79 1.10 22.76
C GLN A 65 2.36 1.60 22.51
N ARG A 66 1.94 2.71 23.15
CA ARG A 66 0.62 3.28 22.92
C ARG A 66 0.48 3.87 21.50
N GLY A 67 1.53 4.47 20.98
CA GLY A 67 1.62 4.92 19.60
C GLY A 67 1.41 3.77 18.60
N VAL A 68 2.05 2.63 18.83
CA VAL A 68 1.85 1.41 18.02
C VAL A 68 0.39 0.94 18.08
N GLU A 69 -0.21 0.88 19.29
CA GLU A 69 -1.62 0.48 19.42
C GLU A 69 -2.59 1.47 18.74
N TYR A 70 -2.30 2.78 18.79
CA TYR A 70 -3.07 3.77 18.03
C TYR A 70 -2.93 3.60 16.52
N ASP A 71 -1.71 3.27 16.03
CA ASP A 71 -1.47 3.05 14.61
C ASP A 71 -2.21 1.81 14.08
N LYS A 72 -2.23 0.70 14.85
CA LYS A 72 -2.98 -0.52 14.54
C LYS A 72 -4.47 -0.29 14.33
N VAL A 73 -5.04 0.68 15.02
CA VAL A 73 -6.47 0.99 14.93
C VAL A 73 -6.75 2.22 14.04
N GLY A 74 -5.77 2.68 13.29
CA GLY A 74 -5.90 3.79 12.33
C GLY A 74 -5.94 5.18 12.96
N LEU A 75 -5.68 5.34 14.26
CA LEU A 75 -5.66 6.61 14.98
C LEU A 75 -4.30 7.33 14.84
N ARG A 76 -3.91 7.58 13.58
CA ARG A 76 -2.57 8.04 13.17
C ARG A 76 -2.11 9.34 13.82
N ALA A 77 -3.02 10.30 14.06
CA ALA A 77 -2.67 11.56 14.72
C ALA A 77 -2.24 11.35 16.17
N LEU A 78 -2.92 10.45 16.90
CA LEU A 78 -2.56 10.08 18.27
C LEU A 78 -1.28 9.26 18.30
N ALA A 79 -1.11 8.32 17.37
CA ALA A 79 0.13 7.56 17.22
C ALA A 79 1.33 8.50 17.02
N ARG A 80 1.25 9.44 16.07
CA ARG A 80 2.32 10.41 15.81
C ARG A 80 2.62 11.30 17.03
N PHE A 81 1.61 11.72 17.77
CA PHE A 81 1.82 12.46 19.02
C PHE A 81 2.64 11.61 20.00
N ASP A 82 2.27 10.36 20.21
CA ASP A 82 2.94 9.47 21.15
C ASP A 82 4.37 9.12 20.71
N PHE A 83 4.61 8.85 19.42
CA PHE A 83 5.97 8.63 18.91
C PHE A 83 6.87 9.84 19.11
N ASN A 84 6.36 11.07 18.93
CA ASN A 84 7.10 12.29 19.24
C ASN A 84 7.40 12.43 20.75
N GLN A 85 6.46 12.07 21.63
CA GLN A 85 6.72 12.05 23.07
C GLN A 85 7.81 11.01 23.42
N ALA A 86 7.79 9.85 22.76
CA ALA A 86 8.77 8.80 22.97
C ALA A 86 10.20 9.29 22.62
N ILE A 87 10.42 9.84 21.43
CA ILE A 87 11.75 10.32 21.02
C ILE A 87 12.22 11.56 21.78
N ASN A 88 11.31 12.42 22.27
CA ASN A 88 11.67 13.53 23.12
C ASN A 88 12.24 13.10 24.47
N LEU A 89 11.75 11.98 25.01
CA LEU A 89 12.23 11.43 26.28
C LEU A 89 13.42 10.48 26.11
N LYS A 90 13.47 9.77 24.96
CA LYS A 90 14.50 8.79 24.61
C LYS A 90 14.83 8.89 23.13
N PRO A 91 15.82 9.73 22.75
CA PRO A 91 16.16 10.02 21.34
C PRO A 91 16.78 8.87 20.54
N ASP A 92 17.10 7.73 21.15
CA ASP A 92 17.73 6.56 20.53
C ASP A 92 16.72 5.45 20.13
N MET A 93 15.44 5.81 19.96
CA MET A 93 14.38 4.86 19.59
C MET A 93 14.21 4.79 18.06
N SER A 94 14.98 3.94 17.40
CA SER A 94 14.95 3.76 15.93
C SER A 94 13.56 3.44 15.40
N ASP A 95 12.82 2.54 16.05
CA ASP A 95 11.46 2.18 15.65
C ASP A 95 10.48 3.36 15.69
N ALA A 96 10.61 4.25 16.67
CA ALA A 96 9.75 5.42 16.77
C ALA A 96 10.00 6.40 15.62
N TYR A 97 11.26 6.61 15.22
CA TYR A 97 11.60 7.37 14.03
C TYR A 97 11.07 6.70 12.76
N ASN A 98 11.18 5.39 12.64
CA ASN A 98 10.62 4.66 11.50
C ASN A 98 9.10 4.87 11.39
N PHE A 99 8.33 4.79 12.47
CA PHE A 99 6.89 5.09 12.46
C PHE A 99 6.60 6.54 12.11
N LEU A 100 7.36 7.50 12.63
CA LEU A 100 7.21 8.91 12.26
C LEU A 100 7.45 9.13 10.77
N GLY A 101 8.48 8.51 10.20
CA GLY A 101 8.76 8.54 8.77
C GLY A 101 7.58 8.01 7.93
N ILE A 102 6.97 6.88 8.34
CA ILE A 102 5.76 6.34 7.70
C ILE A 102 4.62 7.37 7.73
N HIS A 103 4.39 8.01 8.88
CA HIS A 103 3.31 8.99 9.02
C HIS A 103 3.58 10.26 8.21
N PHE A 104 4.83 10.74 8.14
CA PHE A 104 5.20 11.87 7.28
C PHE A 104 5.04 11.54 5.80
N THR A 105 5.38 10.31 5.39
CA THR A 105 5.14 9.84 4.01
C THR A 105 3.65 9.90 3.64
N GLN A 106 2.77 9.45 4.53
CA GLN A 106 1.32 9.49 4.32
C GLN A 106 0.76 10.92 4.26
N LEU A 107 1.41 11.88 4.92
CA LEU A 107 1.10 13.31 4.86
C LEU A 107 1.77 14.01 3.67
N ARG A 108 2.61 13.29 2.90
CA ARG A 108 3.42 13.82 1.81
C ARG A 108 4.46 14.85 2.25
N GLU A 109 4.80 14.82 3.51
CA GLU A 109 5.88 15.60 4.12
C GLU A 109 7.21 14.86 3.90
N PHE A 110 7.58 14.66 2.62
CA PHE A 110 8.66 13.75 2.23
C PHE A 110 10.03 14.09 2.83
N ASN A 111 10.36 15.38 2.97
CA ASN A 111 11.64 15.76 3.58
C ASN A 111 11.72 15.31 5.04
N GLN A 112 10.65 15.53 5.82
CA GLN A 112 10.58 15.06 7.20
C GLN A 112 10.56 13.53 7.29
N ALA A 113 9.95 12.86 6.30
CA ALA A 113 10.00 11.40 6.21
C ALA A 113 11.44 10.90 6.01
N TYR A 114 12.20 11.50 5.09
CA TYR A 114 13.61 11.13 4.86
C TYR A 114 14.45 11.33 6.12
N ASP A 115 14.36 12.50 6.77
CA ASP A 115 15.10 12.80 8.00
C ASP A 115 14.78 11.78 9.12
N ALA A 116 13.51 11.39 9.24
CA ALA A 116 13.10 10.40 10.23
C ALA A 116 13.64 9.00 9.92
N PHE A 117 13.57 8.56 8.66
CA PHE A 117 14.13 7.26 8.27
C PHE A 117 15.65 7.24 8.33
N ASP A 118 16.33 8.34 7.98
CA ASP A 118 17.77 8.47 8.12
C ASP A 118 18.18 8.31 9.60
N SER A 119 17.45 8.96 10.51
CA SER A 119 17.65 8.78 11.96
C SER A 119 17.43 7.33 12.40
N ALA A 120 16.39 6.67 11.88
CA ALA A 120 16.14 5.26 12.20
C ALA A 120 17.28 4.33 11.74
N ILE A 121 17.81 4.57 10.53
CA ILE A 121 18.91 3.78 9.95
C ILE A 121 20.25 4.09 10.64
N GLU A 122 20.50 5.35 11.00
CA GLU A 122 21.72 5.71 11.75
C GLU A 122 21.75 5.05 13.14
N LEU A 123 20.60 4.99 13.82
CA LEU A 123 20.46 4.34 15.13
C LEU A 123 20.50 2.81 15.04
N ALA A 124 19.98 2.24 13.97
CA ALA A 124 19.92 0.79 13.73
C ALA A 124 20.16 0.48 12.23
N PRO A 125 21.43 0.35 11.80
CA PRO A 125 21.78 0.12 10.38
C PRO A 125 21.26 -1.22 9.81
N ASP A 126 20.88 -2.16 10.65
CA ASP A 126 20.29 -3.45 10.31
C ASP A 126 18.75 -3.45 10.36
N HIS A 127 18.12 -2.31 10.57
CA HIS A 127 16.66 -2.17 10.60
C HIS A 127 16.09 -2.27 9.17
N GLU A 128 15.83 -3.50 8.72
CA GLU A 128 15.40 -3.77 7.34
C GLU A 128 14.15 -2.98 6.91
N TYR A 129 13.16 -2.82 7.80
CA TYR A 129 11.92 -2.09 7.49
C TYR A 129 12.12 -0.57 7.37
N ALA A 130 13.18 0.00 7.94
CA ALA A 130 13.49 1.41 7.70
C ALA A 130 13.91 1.65 6.25
N TYR A 131 14.64 0.71 5.64
CA TYR A 131 14.95 0.77 4.20
C TYR A 131 13.70 0.59 3.34
N LEU A 132 12.80 -0.35 3.67
CA LEU A 132 11.51 -0.47 2.96
C LEU A 132 10.77 0.85 2.97
N ASN A 133 10.58 1.42 4.16
CA ASN A 133 9.73 2.58 4.35
C ASN A 133 10.36 3.86 3.78
N ARG A 134 11.70 4.02 3.86
CA ARG A 134 12.41 5.11 3.17
C ARG A 134 12.31 4.95 1.64
N GLY A 135 12.48 3.74 1.14
CA GLY A 135 12.29 3.43 -0.28
C GLY A 135 10.90 3.81 -0.77
N ILE A 136 9.85 3.52 0.01
CA ILE A 136 8.48 3.92 -0.31
C ILE A 136 8.33 5.46 -0.28
N ALA A 137 8.89 6.13 0.71
CA ALA A 137 8.88 7.59 0.79
C ALA A 137 9.59 8.23 -0.41
N LEU A 138 10.73 7.67 -0.82
CA LEU A 138 11.49 8.10 -1.99
C LEU A 138 10.71 7.85 -3.30
N TYR A 139 10.04 6.70 -3.42
CA TYR A 139 9.19 6.38 -4.56
C TYR A 139 8.09 7.43 -4.73
N TYR A 140 7.29 7.69 -3.69
CA TYR A 140 6.21 8.69 -3.75
C TYR A 140 6.73 10.13 -3.79
N GLY A 141 7.94 10.37 -3.33
CA GLY A 141 8.61 11.68 -3.41
C GLY A 141 9.29 11.95 -4.77
N GLY A 142 9.08 11.10 -5.79
CA GLY A 142 9.60 11.27 -7.13
C GLY A 142 11.12 11.02 -7.26
N ARG A 143 11.66 10.15 -6.40
CA ARG A 143 13.08 9.77 -6.38
C ARG A 143 13.28 8.27 -6.63
N PRO A 144 12.79 7.72 -7.77
CA PRO A 144 12.75 6.27 -8.00
C PRO A 144 14.14 5.60 -8.00
N ASN A 145 15.19 6.29 -8.42
CA ASN A 145 16.56 5.76 -8.35
C ASN A 145 16.97 5.41 -6.91
N LEU A 146 16.75 6.34 -5.97
CA LEU A 146 17.08 6.14 -4.56
C LEU A 146 16.14 5.10 -3.91
N ALA A 147 14.87 5.09 -4.32
CA ALA A 147 13.92 4.08 -3.89
C ALA A 147 14.35 2.66 -4.29
N ALA A 148 14.80 2.48 -5.53
CA ALA A 148 15.30 1.19 -6.03
C ALA A 148 16.53 0.71 -5.24
N ASP A 149 17.42 1.61 -4.84
CA ASP A 149 18.59 1.27 -4.01
C ASP A 149 18.16 0.77 -2.62
N ASP A 150 17.23 1.46 -1.96
CA ASP A 150 16.71 1.05 -0.65
C ASP A 150 15.93 -0.28 -0.73
N PHE A 151 15.08 -0.47 -1.75
CA PHE A 151 14.37 -1.73 -1.95
C PHE A 151 15.31 -2.89 -2.26
N LYS A 152 16.43 -2.63 -2.94
CA LYS A 152 17.46 -3.63 -3.16
C LYS A 152 18.15 -4.05 -1.84
N VAL A 153 18.42 -3.10 -0.95
CA VAL A 153 18.93 -3.41 0.40
C VAL A 153 17.90 -4.24 1.16
N PHE A 154 16.62 -3.80 1.18
CA PHE A 154 15.53 -4.52 1.84
C PHE A 154 15.37 -5.96 1.32
N ARG A 155 15.47 -6.17 0.00
CA ARG A 155 15.37 -7.50 -0.61
C ARG A 155 16.52 -8.43 -0.22
N GLN A 156 17.72 -7.91 0.09
CA GLN A 156 18.86 -8.74 0.49
C GLN A 156 18.62 -9.52 1.79
N TYR A 157 17.78 -9.02 2.69
CA TYR A 157 17.42 -9.72 3.92
C TYR A 157 16.59 -10.99 3.67
N GLN A 158 15.73 -10.99 2.63
CA GLN A 158 14.93 -12.16 2.26
C GLN A 158 14.61 -12.15 0.75
N GLN A 159 15.48 -12.77 -0.04
CA GLN A 159 15.44 -12.70 -1.50
C GLN A 159 14.26 -13.45 -2.16
N ASN A 160 13.66 -14.40 -1.45
CA ASN A 160 12.52 -15.19 -1.92
C ASN A 160 11.15 -14.63 -1.48
N ASP A 161 11.14 -13.49 -0.82
CA ASP A 161 9.90 -12.79 -0.44
C ASP A 161 9.34 -12.03 -1.66
N PRO A 162 8.11 -12.38 -2.11
CA PRO A 162 7.50 -11.76 -3.28
C PRO A 162 7.18 -10.28 -3.09
N TYR A 163 6.84 -9.84 -1.88
CA TYR A 163 6.49 -8.44 -1.62
C TYR A 163 7.72 -7.52 -1.68
N ARG A 164 8.87 -8.01 -1.22
CA ARG A 164 10.15 -7.30 -1.38
C ARG A 164 10.52 -7.13 -2.84
N LEU A 165 10.25 -8.15 -3.65
CA LEU A 165 10.45 -8.09 -5.08
C LEU A 165 9.48 -7.13 -5.77
N LEU A 166 8.21 -7.15 -5.38
CA LEU A 166 7.18 -6.27 -5.96
C LEU A 166 7.46 -4.79 -5.69
N TRP A 167 7.87 -4.41 -4.47
CA TRP A 167 8.24 -3.03 -4.18
C TRP A 167 9.46 -2.57 -4.99
N GLN A 168 10.49 -3.42 -5.11
CA GLN A 168 11.62 -3.11 -5.98
C GLN A 168 11.16 -2.93 -7.44
N TYR A 169 10.32 -3.85 -7.96
CA TYR A 169 9.80 -3.76 -9.31
C TYR A 169 9.03 -2.46 -9.58
N LEU A 170 8.20 -2.00 -8.64
CA LEU A 170 7.46 -0.74 -8.80
C LEU A 170 8.38 0.47 -8.97
N ALA A 171 9.51 0.52 -8.27
CA ALA A 171 10.50 1.59 -8.47
C ALA A 171 11.28 1.41 -9.77
N ASP A 172 11.69 0.18 -10.11
CA ASP A 172 12.46 -0.12 -11.31
C ASP A 172 11.67 0.18 -12.60
N VAL A 173 10.33 -0.03 -12.59
CA VAL A 173 9.44 0.31 -13.72
C VAL A 173 9.46 1.80 -14.06
N GLU A 174 9.53 2.67 -13.08
CA GLU A 174 9.63 4.13 -13.29
C GLU A 174 10.96 4.53 -13.97
N LEU A 175 11.99 3.68 -13.88
CA LEU A 175 13.30 3.93 -14.46
C LEU A 175 13.46 3.32 -15.86
N ASP A 176 13.13 2.04 -15.99
CA ASP A 176 13.21 1.26 -17.23
C ASP A 176 12.27 0.07 -17.17
N GLN A 177 11.07 0.22 -17.72
CA GLN A 177 10.04 -0.82 -17.72
C GLN A 177 10.51 -2.13 -18.36
N LYS A 178 11.29 -2.06 -19.44
CA LYS A 178 11.76 -3.26 -20.15
C LYS A 178 12.73 -4.04 -19.26
N LYS A 179 13.67 -3.34 -18.64
CA LYS A 179 14.66 -3.95 -17.74
C LYS A 179 13.97 -4.49 -16.48
N ALA A 180 13.06 -3.73 -15.88
CA ALA A 180 12.29 -4.14 -14.71
C ALA A 180 11.53 -5.46 -14.95
N ASN A 181 10.87 -5.60 -16.11
CA ASN A 181 10.20 -6.83 -16.50
C ASN A 181 11.16 -8.01 -16.64
N GLN A 182 12.33 -7.81 -17.25
CA GLN A 182 13.36 -8.85 -17.37
C GLN A 182 13.88 -9.30 -16.00
N ASP A 183 14.18 -8.35 -15.12
CA ASP A 183 14.66 -8.61 -13.76
C ASP A 183 13.57 -9.33 -12.93
N LEU A 184 12.29 -8.93 -13.07
CA LEU A 184 11.17 -9.59 -12.40
C LEU A 184 11.06 -11.06 -12.78
N VAL A 185 11.20 -11.42 -14.08
CA VAL A 185 11.22 -12.83 -14.55
C VAL A 185 12.31 -13.60 -13.83
N VAL A 186 13.53 -13.08 -13.79
CA VAL A 186 14.69 -13.76 -13.18
C VAL A 186 14.49 -13.97 -11.68
N TYR A 187 14.05 -12.92 -10.97
CA TYR A 187 13.87 -12.98 -9.51
C TYR A 187 12.64 -13.80 -9.09
N ALA A 188 11.60 -13.85 -9.91
CA ALA A 188 10.41 -14.67 -9.67
C ALA A 188 10.71 -16.18 -9.58
N LEU A 189 11.83 -16.63 -10.15
CA LEU A 189 12.28 -18.02 -10.03
C LEU A 189 12.67 -18.42 -8.60
N GLN A 190 13.00 -17.44 -7.75
CA GLN A 190 13.34 -17.66 -6.34
C GLN A 190 12.11 -17.74 -5.44
N VAL A 191 10.94 -17.28 -5.92
CA VAL A 191 9.67 -17.29 -5.17
C VAL A 191 9.00 -18.66 -5.31
N GLY A 192 8.62 -19.25 -4.18
CA GLY A 192 7.97 -20.56 -4.15
C GLY A 192 6.59 -20.55 -4.84
N ASP A 193 6.23 -21.63 -5.53
CA ASP A 193 4.98 -21.72 -6.31
C ASP A 193 3.70 -21.69 -5.48
N ARG A 194 3.78 -22.04 -4.19
CA ARG A 194 2.64 -22.09 -3.27
C ARG A 194 2.40 -20.77 -2.53
N VAL A 195 3.24 -19.76 -2.74
CA VAL A 195 3.06 -18.46 -2.12
C VAL A 195 2.04 -17.67 -2.91
N TRP A 196 0.97 -17.22 -2.23
CA TRP A 196 -0.14 -16.47 -2.86
C TRP A 196 0.35 -15.29 -3.71
N ALA A 197 1.24 -14.47 -3.18
CA ALA A 197 1.73 -13.27 -3.86
C ALA A 197 2.49 -13.56 -5.17
N LYS A 198 2.84 -14.83 -5.46
CA LYS A 198 3.34 -15.21 -6.78
C LYS A 198 2.29 -15.00 -7.89
N ASN A 199 1.00 -15.02 -7.55
CA ASN A 199 -0.06 -14.67 -8.50
C ASN A 199 0.00 -13.19 -8.91
N VAL A 200 0.39 -12.28 -8.00
CA VAL A 200 0.64 -10.88 -8.33
C VAL A 200 1.78 -10.77 -9.35
N ILE A 201 2.89 -11.48 -9.12
CA ILE A 201 4.02 -11.48 -10.06
C ILE A 201 3.58 -12.00 -11.44
N LYS A 202 2.81 -13.10 -11.49
CA LYS A 202 2.28 -13.66 -12.75
C LYS A 202 1.36 -12.66 -13.48
N LEU A 203 0.55 -11.90 -12.74
CA LEU A 203 -0.28 -10.85 -13.31
C LEU A 203 0.59 -9.77 -13.98
N TYR A 204 1.61 -9.28 -13.27
CA TYR A 204 2.51 -8.24 -13.78
C TYR A 204 3.36 -8.69 -14.97
N LEU A 205 3.70 -9.99 -15.05
CA LEU A 205 4.40 -10.59 -16.19
C LEU A 205 3.46 -10.94 -17.36
N GLY A 206 2.14 -10.77 -17.21
CA GLY A 206 1.15 -11.17 -18.23
C GLY A 206 0.95 -12.69 -18.35
N GLU A 207 1.45 -13.47 -17.41
CA GLU A 207 1.28 -14.92 -17.32
C GLU A 207 -0.09 -15.33 -16.75
N MET A 208 -0.80 -14.38 -16.18
CA MET A 208 -2.15 -14.54 -15.62
C MET A 208 -3.03 -13.36 -16.03
N SER A 209 -4.26 -13.63 -16.46
CA SER A 209 -5.23 -12.58 -16.74
C SER A 209 -5.75 -11.95 -15.43
N GLN A 210 -6.20 -10.70 -15.48
CA GLN A 210 -6.81 -10.02 -14.34
C GLN A 210 -8.04 -10.77 -13.82
N GLY A 211 -8.89 -11.30 -14.69
CA GLY A 211 -10.05 -12.11 -14.31
C GLY A 211 -9.65 -13.36 -13.52
N THR A 212 -8.69 -14.14 -14.05
CA THR A 212 -8.16 -15.33 -13.35
C THR A 212 -7.53 -14.96 -12.00
N PHE A 213 -6.86 -13.80 -11.92
CA PHE A 213 -6.29 -13.32 -10.65
C PHE A 213 -7.39 -13.04 -9.62
N ILE A 214 -8.45 -12.35 -10.04
CA ILE A 214 -9.61 -12.03 -9.17
C ILE A 214 -10.29 -13.32 -8.69
N ASP A 215 -10.54 -14.29 -9.58
CA ASP A 215 -11.17 -15.56 -9.21
C ASP A 215 -10.38 -16.31 -8.13
N ARG A 216 -9.06 -16.16 -8.10
CA ARG A 216 -8.18 -16.83 -7.14
C ARG A 216 -8.01 -16.14 -5.80
N MET A 217 -8.48 -14.90 -5.64
CA MET A 217 -8.25 -14.14 -4.41
C MET A 217 -8.78 -14.82 -3.15
N ALA A 218 -9.87 -15.61 -3.25
CA ALA A 218 -10.47 -16.33 -2.14
C ALA A 218 -10.03 -17.81 -2.04
N GLU A 219 -9.16 -18.29 -2.94
CA GLU A 219 -8.68 -19.68 -2.90
C GLU A 219 -7.87 -19.94 -1.62
N ASP A 220 -8.15 -21.06 -0.96
CA ASP A 220 -7.46 -21.51 0.25
C ASP A 220 -7.52 -20.54 1.46
N VAL A 221 -8.53 -19.67 1.50
CA VAL A 221 -8.76 -18.72 2.61
C VAL A 221 -9.84 -19.27 3.53
N ASN A 222 -9.53 -19.40 4.84
CA ASN A 222 -10.39 -20.10 5.80
C ASN A 222 -11.03 -19.18 6.88
N SER A 223 -10.76 -17.87 6.85
CA SER A 223 -11.35 -16.91 7.78
C SER A 223 -11.57 -15.56 7.10
N ASN A 224 -12.48 -14.74 7.66
CA ASN A 224 -12.68 -13.37 7.18
C ASN A 224 -11.44 -12.51 7.37
N GLU A 225 -10.69 -12.69 8.45
CA GLU A 225 -9.43 -11.96 8.70
C GLU A 225 -8.41 -12.24 7.59
N ALA A 226 -8.13 -13.52 7.32
CA ALA A 226 -7.22 -13.91 6.24
C ALA A 226 -7.72 -13.47 4.85
N LEU A 227 -9.05 -13.43 4.65
CA LEU A 227 -9.62 -12.90 3.41
C LEU A 227 -9.41 -11.38 3.30
N ALA A 228 -9.66 -10.63 4.36
CA ALA A 228 -9.47 -9.18 4.37
C ALA A 228 -8.00 -8.80 4.13
N GLU A 229 -7.07 -9.51 4.76
CA GLU A 229 -5.62 -9.35 4.53
C GLU A 229 -5.25 -9.62 3.06
N ARG A 230 -5.69 -10.77 2.54
CA ARG A 230 -5.49 -11.16 1.13
C ARG A 230 -6.05 -10.13 0.15
N LEU A 231 -7.27 -9.64 0.40
CA LEU A 231 -7.93 -8.66 -0.46
C LEU A 231 -7.28 -7.29 -0.36
N CYS A 232 -6.78 -6.91 0.81
CA CYS A 232 -6.01 -5.67 0.99
C CYS A 232 -4.80 -5.63 0.04
N GLU A 233 -3.97 -6.67 0.09
CA GLU A 233 -2.80 -6.84 -0.79
C GLU A 233 -3.21 -6.91 -2.26
N ALA A 234 -4.12 -7.83 -2.60
CA ALA A 234 -4.53 -8.09 -3.96
C ALA A 234 -5.11 -6.84 -4.64
N TYR A 235 -5.99 -6.11 -3.97
CA TYR A 235 -6.58 -4.90 -4.52
C TYR A 235 -5.59 -3.74 -4.62
N PHE A 236 -4.64 -3.61 -3.68
CA PHE A 236 -3.57 -2.64 -3.83
C PHE A 236 -2.75 -2.89 -5.10
N TYR A 237 -2.28 -4.12 -5.28
CA TYR A 237 -1.48 -4.47 -6.46
C TYR A 237 -2.29 -4.45 -7.76
N LEU A 238 -3.59 -4.77 -7.75
CA LEU A 238 -4.48 -4.53 -8.90
C LEU A 238 -4.60 -3.05 -9.23
N GLY A 239 -4.67 -2.19 -8.21
CA GLY A 239 -4.66 -0.74 -8.38
C GLY A 239 -3.38 -0.26 -9.06
N LYS A 240 -2.22 -0.71 -8.58
CA LYS A 240 -0.91 -0.40 -9.20
C LYS A 240 -0.80 -0.96 -10.63
N TYR A 241 -1.26 -2.18 -10.84
CA TYR A 241 -1.31 -2.80 -12.18
C TYR A 241 -2.17 -1.98 -13.14
N SER A 242 -3.36 -1.56 -12.71
CA SER A 242 -4.28 -0.74 -13.53
C SER A 242 -3.66 0.62 -13.88
N GLN A 243 -2.92 1.25 -12.95
CA GLN A 243 -2.16 2.47 -13.24
C GLN A 243 -1.13 2.24 -14.36
N LEU A 244 -0.37 1.14 -14.31
CA LEU A 244 0.61 0.78 -15.35
C LEU A 244 -0.04 0.51 -16.71
N GLN A 245 -1.31 0.07 -16.73
CA GLN A 245 -2.11 -0.11 -17.95
C GLN A 245 -2.80 1.19 -18.42
N GLY A 246 -2.70 2.29 -17.67
CA GLY A 246 -3.36 3.56 -17.97
C GLY A 246 -4.84 3.61 -17.60
N ASP A 247 -5.38 2.61 -16.89
CA ASP A 247 -6.77 2.57 -16.43
C ASP A 247 -6.92 3.20 -15.03
N ALA A 248 -7.00 4.53 -15.02
CA ALA A 248 -7.15 5.30 -13.78
C ALA A 248 -8.46 4.98 -13.03
N ASN A 249 -9.55 4.66 -13.75
CA ASN A 249 -10.84 4.37 -13.12
C ASN A 249 -10.80 3.03 -12.38
N ALA A 250 -10.25 1.99 -12.99
CA ALA A 250 -10.05 0.71 -12.35
C ALA A 250 -9.12 0.85 -11.14
N ALA A 251 -8.00 1.58 -11.28
CA ALA A 251 -7.05 1.82 -10.19
C ALA A 251 -7.72 2.46 -8.96
N ILE A 252 -8.52 3.53 -9.17
CA ILE A 252 -9.28 4.20 -8.09
C ILE A 252 -10.21 3.21 -7.37
N ASN A 253 -10.90 2.35 -8.12
CA ASN A 253 -11.84 1.40 -7.54
C ASN A 253 -11.09 0.32 -6.72
N PHE A 254 -9.99 -0.21 -7.22
CA PHE A 254 -9.19 -1.19 -6.50
C PHE A 254 -8.56 -0.61 -5.23
N PHE A 255 -8.02 0.60 -5.24
CA PHE A 255 -7.52 1.24 -4.01
C PHE A 255 -8.63 1.48 -2.97
N LYS A 256 -9.86 1.83 -3.40
CA LYS A 256 -11.00 1.92 -2.48
C LYS A 256 -11.35 0.56 -1.86
N LEU A 257 -11.28 -0.52 -2.63
CA LEU A 257 -11.51 -1.87 -2.15
C LEU A 257 -10.42 -2.32 -1.16
N ALA A 258 -9.15 -2.01 -1.42
CA ALA A 258 -8.06 -2.24 -0.47
C ALA A 258 -8.33 -1.53 0.86
N LEU A 259 -8.77 -0.26 0.82
CA LEU A 259 -9.10 0.50 2.03
C LEU A 259 -10.32 -0.04 2.79
N SER A 260 -11.29 -0.63 2.08
CA SER A 260 -12.51 -1.16 2.70
C SER A 260 -12.27 -2.35 3.63
N THR A 261 -11.09 -2.97 3.59
CA THR A 261 -10.72 -4.11 4.43
C THR A 261 -10.39 -3.73 5.87
N ASN A 262 -10.02 -2.46 6.14
CA ASN A 262 -9.57 -1.94 7.44
C ASN A 262 -8.31 -2.64 8.01
N VAL A 263 -7.48 -3.22 7.16
CA VAL A 263 -6.20 -3.83 7.58
C VAL A 263 -5.14 -2.74 7.75
N TYR A 264 -5.30 -1.88 8.77
CA TYR A 264 -4.52 -0.65 8.97
C TYR A 264 -3.01 -0.87 9.11
N GLU A 265 -2.59 -2.08 9.56
CA GLU A 265 -1.18 -2.43 9.75
C GLU A 265 -0.44 -2.69 8.44
N PHE A 266 -1.16 -3.03 7.36
CA PHE A 266 -0.55 -3.37 6.08
C PHE A 266 -0.07 -2.13 5.32
N VAL A 267 1.08 -2.29 4.69
CA VAL A 267 1.70 -1.28 3.81
C VAL A 267 0.73 -0.91 2.68
N GLU A 268 0.08 -1.90 2.10
CA GLU A 268 -0.89 -1.79 1.02
C GLU A 268 -2.09 -0.92 1.43
N HIS A 269 -2.64 -1.13 2.63
CA HIS A 269 -3.73 -0.31 3.15
C HIS A 269 -3.31 1.15 3.35
N ARG A 270 -2.12 1.36 3.91
CA ARG A 270 -1.58 2.70 4.18
C ARG A 270 -1.41 3.49 2.90
N TYR A 271 -0.83 2.87 1.87
CA TYR A 271 -0.51 3.56 0.63
C TYR A 271 -1.63 3.55 -0.40
N ALA A 272 -2.65 2.67 -0.30
CA ALA A 272 -3.88 2.80 -1.08
C ALA A 272 -4.57 4.16 -0.86
N LYS A 273 -4.51 4.70 0.38
CA LYS A 273 -5.03 6.05 0.67
C LYS A 273 -4.21 7.14 -0.02
N LEU A 274 -2.88 7.04 0.04
CA LEU A 274 -1.99 8.00 -0.61
C LEU A 274 -2.18 7.98 -2.14
N GLU A 275 -2.29 6.79 -2.75
CA GLU A 275 -2.57 6.64 -4.18
C GLU A 275 -3.87 7.36 -4.59
N LEU A 276 -4.93 7.19 -3.83
CA LEU A 276 -6.21 7.87 -4.11
C LEU A 276 -6.09 9.38 -4.00
N ASP A 277 -5.32 9.90 -3.05
CA ASP A 277 -5.14 11.33 -2.88
C ASP A 277 -4.33 11.92 -4.05
N LEU A 278 -3.25 11.25 -4.47
CA LEU A 278 -2.45 11.62 -5.63
C LEU A 278 -3.28 11.61 -6.92
N MET A 279 -4.06 10.56 -7.16
CA MET A 279 -4.91 10.46 -8.35
C MET A 279 -5.99 11.55 -8.41
N ARG A 280 -6.55 11.95 -7.26
CA ARG A 280 -7.54 13.05 -7.18
C ARG A 280 -6.91 14.39 -7.54
N GLU A 281 -5.70 14.66 -7.10
CA GLU A 281 -4.98 15.89 -7.42
C GLU A 281 -4.67 15.98 -8.91
N THR A 282 -4.10 14.93 -9.49
CA THR A 282 -3.85 14.88 -10.95
C THR A 282 -5.14 15.11 -11.75
N ALA A 283 -6.28 14.56 -11.29
CA ALA A 283 -7.57 14.77 -11.94
C ALA A 283 -8.10 16.19 -11.77
N LEU A 284 -7.75 16.91 -10.70
CA LEU A 284 -8.11 18.31 -10.51
C LEU A 284 -7.23 19.23 -11.38
N GLU A 285 -5.91 19.02 -11.37
CA GLU A 285 -4.95 19.76 -12.19
C GLU A 285 -5.27 19.67 -13.70
N SER A 286 -5.71 18.50 -14.17
CA SER A 286 -6.10 18.30 -15.56
C SER A 286 -7.40 19.03 -15.96
N ARG A 287 -8.15 19.62 -15.01
CA ARG A 287 -9.41 20.36 -15.24
C ARG A 287 -9.23 21.87 -15.15
N GLU A 288 -8.09 22.34 -14.69
CA GLU A 288 -7.77 23.77 -14.73
C GLU A 288 -7.34 24.14 -16.16
N PRO A 289 -7.95 25.18 -16.76
CA PRO A 289 -7.75 25.55 -18.17
C PRO A 289 -6.38 26.15 -18.47
#